data_d39f0ea7466408ce6f6f27a17cfe2256
#
_entry.id   d39f0ea7466408ce6f6f27a17cfe2256
#
_cell.length_a   1.000
_cell.length_b   1.000
_cell.length_c   1.000
_cell.angle_alpha   90.00
_cell.angle_beta   90.00
_cell.angle_gamma   90.00
#
_symmetry.space_group_name_H-M   'P 1'
#
loop_
_entity.id
_entity.type
_entity.pdbx_description
1 polymer ?
#
loop_
_entity_poly.entity_id
_entity_poly.type
_entity_poly.pdbx_seq_one_letter_code
_entity_poly.pdbx_strand_id
1 'polypeptide(L)'
;MGQARWVVGVVRLFVRQAAPAGCSDKGYRRPNFQFAQICITGKSEAVAKKHVVGYDGKWAEPQDDPRAVDSPVGELATIREYLSNYRLTLGMKCEDLSPEQLATRSVPPSTLSLLGLVRHMARVEHNWFQRSLQGHREVPRLFWSPDDDDLDFDGAVADPTVVEEAFAAWKAQIVAADEWLDGPIELGAVVLTPQGEDASVRDILIHMIEEYARHCGHADLLRECIDGRTGF
;
A
#
# COMPACT_ATOMS: atom_id res chain seq x y z
N MET A 1 -9.67 -36.87 26.70
CA MET A 1 -8.26 -36.65 27.13
C MET A 1 -7.39 -36.85 25.91
N GLY A 2 -7.06 -35.78 25.17
CA GLY A 2 -6.22 -35.79 23.99
C GLY A 2 -5.00 -34.92 24.27
N GLN A 3 -3.81 -35.54 24.30
CA GLN A 3 -2.55 -34.82 24.47
C GLN A 3 -2.13 -34.15 23.20
N ALA A 4 -1.94 -32.83 23.23
CA ALA A 4 -1.34 -32.08 22.16
C ALA A 4 0.19 -32.28 22.13
N ARG A 5 0.71 -32.78 21.02
CA ARG A 5 2.16 -32.90 20.74
C ARG A 5 2.72 -31.57 20.26
N TRP A 6 3.78 -31.12 20.90
CA TRP A 6 4.56 -29.94 20.50
C TRP A 6 5.57 -30.31 19.40
N VAL A 7 5.60 -29.54 18.35
CA VAL A 7 6.67 -29.57 17.34
C VAL A 7 7.48 -28.30 17.50
N VAL A 8 8.73 -28.43 17.93
CA VAL A 8 9.68 -27.33 18.02
C VAL A 8 10.42 -27.26 16.68
N GLY A 9 10.12 -26.24 15.87
CA GLY A 9 10.86 -25.95 14.65
C GLY A 9 11.96 -24.92 14.92
N VAL A 10 13.22 -25.29 14.68
CA VAL A 10 14.36 -24.35 14.72
C VAL A 10 14.58 -23.82 13.29
N VAL A 11 14.26 -22.55 13.04
CA VAL A 11 14.62 -21.87 11.80
C VAL A 11 15.99 -21.23 11.97
N ARG A 12 17.00 -21.72 11.23
CA ARG A 12 18.32 -21.08 11.13
C ARG A 12 18.30 -20.12 9.95
N LEU A 13 18.34 -18.84 10.25
CA LEU A 13 18.54 -17.80 9.23
C LEU A 13 20.04 -17.58 9.04
N PHE A 14 20.58 -17.91 7.85
CA PHE A 14 21.95 -17.55 7.46
C PHE A 14 21.92 -16.24 6.66
N VAL A 15 22.36 -15.16 7.27
CA VAL A 15 22.63 -13.92 6.54
C VAL A 15 24.09 -13.97 6.09
N ARG A 16 24.33 -14.15 4.79
CA ARG A 16 25.67 -13.95 4.20
C ARG A 16 25.83 -12.46 3.85
N GLN A 17 26.65 -11.75 4.58
CA GLN A 17 27.17 -10.47 4.14
C GLN A 17 28.35 -10.70 3.18
N ALA A 18 28.26 -10.18 1.96
CA ALA A 18 29.36 -10.12 1.03
C ALA A 18 30.38 -9.07 1.51
N ALA A 19 31.64 -9.46 1.68
CA ALA A 19 32.70 -8.53 2.00
C ALA A 19 33.15 -7.77 0.73
N PRO A 20 33.43 -6.46 0.81
CA PRO A 20 34.05 -5.73 -0.28
C PRO A 20 35.48 -6.19 -0.51
N ALA A 21 35.85 -6.38 -1.79
CA ALA A 21 37.19 -6.72 -2.20
C ALA A 21 38.14 -5.55 -1.93
N GLY A 22 39.19 -5.83 -1.18
CA GLY A 22 40.40 -4.99 -1.09
C GLY A 22 40.56 -4.25 0.25
N CYS A 23 40.99 -4.97 1.29
CA CYS A 23 41.79 -4.36 2.36
C CYS A 23 42.66 -5.44 3.04
N SER A 24 43.97 -5.17 3.09
CA SER A 24 44.98 -6.03 3.66
C SER A 24 44.84 -6.17 5.19
N ASP A 25 45.14 -7.36 5.66
CA ASP A 25 45.29 -7.79 7.06
C ASP A 25 46.00 -6.79 7.98
N LYS A 26 45.24 -6.18 8.89
CA LYS A 26 45.73 -5.79 10.24
C LYS A 26 44.55 -5.61 11.20
N GLY A 27 44.35 -6.58 12.08
CA GLY A 27 43.83 -6.36 13.41
C GLY A 27 42.33 -6.08 13.56
N TYR A 28 41.44 -6.89 12.97
CA TYR A 28 39.99 -6.77 13.25
C TYR A 28 39.59 -7.68 14.41
N ARG A 29 39.31 -7.09 15.59
CA ARG A 29 38.65 -7.80 16.69
C ARG A 29 37.17 -7.99 16.33
N ARG A 30 36.73 -9.24 16.22
CA ARG A 30 35.31 -9.58 16.03
C ARG A 30 34.50 -9.12 17.26
N PRO A 31 33.39 -8.41 17.07
CA PRO A 31 32.46 -8.13 18.18
C PRO A 31 31.81 -9.45 18.63
N ASN A 32 31.83 -9.72 19.96
CA ASN A 32 31.09 -10.80 20.57
C ASN A 32 29.58 -10.46 20.54
N PHE A 33 28.85 -11.10 19.65
CA PHE A 33 27.38 -11.06 19.70
C PHE A 33 26.87 -12.06 20.73
N GLN A 34 26.40 -11.59 21.87
CA GLN A 34 25.59 -12.36 22.80
C GLN A 34 24.20 -12.53 22.18
N PHE A 35 23.85 -13.77 21.81
CA PHE A 35 22.49 -14.07 21.36
C PHE A 35 21.56 -14.08 22.59
N ALA A 36 20.64 -13.15 22.65
CA ALA A 36 19.52 -13.21 23.56
C ALA A 36 18.57 -14.31 23.09
N GLN A 37 18.45 -15.37 23.88
CA GLN A 37 17.48 -16.45 23.67
C GLN A 37 16.12 -15.97 24.12
N ILE A 38 15.26 -15.58 23.15
CA ILE A 38 13.87 -15.21 23.45
C ILE A 38 13.08 -16.51 23.69
N CYS A 39 12.78 -16.79 24.96
CA CYS A 39 11.89 -17.88 25.35
C CYS A 39 10.44 -17.38 25.28
N ILE A 40 9.70 -17.77 24.24
CA ILE A 40 8.27 -17.49 24.13
C ILE A 40 7.50 -18.56 24.88
N THR A 41 7.17 -18.31 26.15
CA THR A 41 6.19 -19.09 26.90
C THR A 41 4.89 -18.29 26.98
N GLY A 42 3.92 -18.60 26.15
CA GLY A 42 2.61 -17.99 26.16
C GLY A 42 1.51 -19.04 25.99
N LYS A 43 0.62 -19.15 26.97
CA LYS A 43 -0.65 -19.89 26.82
C LYS A 43 -1.49 -19.16 25.79
N SER A 44 -1.85 -19.85 24.71
CA SER A 44 -2.73 -19.34 23.66
C SER A 44 -4.17 -19.36 24.19
N GLU A 45 -4.66 -18.21 24.63
CA GLU A 45 -6.06 -17.86 24.39
C GLU A 45 -6.08 -17.17 23.02
N ALA A 46 -6.71 -17.80 22.04
CA ALA A 46 -6.85 -17.28 20.70
C ALA A 46 -7.85 -16.11 20.71
N VAL A 47 -7.38 -14.95 21.12
CA VAL A 47 -7.95 -13.69 20.66
C VAL A 47 -7.30 -13.45 19.31
N ALA A 48 -8.09 -13.46 18.24
CA ALA A 48 -7.64 -13.05 16.91
C ALA A 48 -6.98 -11.68 17.07
N LYS A 49 -5.65 -11.65 17.02
CA LYS A 49 -4.92 -10.40 17.08
C LYS A 49 -5.08 -9.77 15.71
N LYS A 50 -5.77 -8.65 15.67
CA LYS A 50 -5.75 -7.75 14.52
C LYS A 50 -4.30 -7.50 14.14
N HIS A 51 -3.90 -7.95 12.95
CA HIS A 51 -2.53 -7.86 12.50
C HIS A 51 -2.40 -6.69 11.54
N VAL A 52 -2.07 -5.53 12.07
CA VAL A 52 -1.67 -4.38 11.27
C VAL A 52 -0.19 -4.13 11.54
N VAL A 53 0.68 -4.65 10.67
CA VAL A 53 2.12 -4.48 10.80
C VAL A 53 2.47 -3.01 10.62
N GLY A 54 3.05 -2.39 11.66
CA GLY A 54 3.54 -1.01 11.60
C GLY A 54 2.51 0.07 11.89
N TYR A 55 1.25 -0.30 12.20
CA TYR A 55 0.22 0.67 12.60
C TYR A 55 0.00 0.59 14.11
N ASP A 56 0.08 1.71 14.80
CA ASP A 56 -0.04 1.80 16.26
C ASP A 56 -1.38 2.40 16.73
N GLY A 57 -2.36 2.51 15.83
CA GLY A 57 -3.72 2.97 16.15
C GLY A 57 -3.85 4.47 16.41
N LYS A 58 -2.88 5.29 16.03
CA LYS A 58 -2.94 6.73 16.30
C LYS A 58 -3.96 7.50 15.48
N TRP A 59 -4.43 6.97 14.36
CA TRP A 59 -5.44 7.63 13.53
C TRP A 59 -6.86 7.33 13.97
N ALA A 60 -7.10 6.10 14.35
CA ALA A 60 -8.38 5.63 14.89
C ALA A 60 -8.15 4.74 16.11
N GLU A 61 -9.13 4.64 17.00
CA GLU A 61 -9.08 3.68 18.09
C GLU A 61 -9.03 2.25 17.51
N PRO A 62 -8.30 1.31 18.13
CA PRO A 62 -8.08 -0.03 17.57
C PRO A 62 -9.37 -0.80 17.22
N GLN A 63 -10.46 -0.55 17.94
CA GLN A 63 -11.77 -1.17 17.68
C GLN A 63 -12.50 -0.55 16.49
N ASP A 64 -12.16 0.69 16.13
CA ASP A 64 -12.80 1.48 15.08
C ASP A 64 -11.96 1.55 13.81
N ASP A 65 -10.74 1.00 13.85
CA ASP A 65 -9.84 0.98 12.71
C ASP A 65 -10.30 -0.07 11.67
N PRO A 66 -10.73 0.37 10.47
CA PRO A 66 -11.19 -0.55 9.43
C PRO A 66 -10.08 -1.43 8.86
N ARG A 67 -8.81 -1.08 9.08
CA ARG A 67 -7.63 -1.81 8.59
C ARG A 67 -7.29 -3.03 9.43
N ALA A 68 -7.98 -3.24 10.53
CA ALA A 68 -7.74 -4.36 11.41
C ALA A 68 -8.36 -5.65 10.83
N VAL A 69 -7.53 -6.55 10.35
CA VAL A 69 -7.92 -7.82 9.71
C VAL A 69 -7.19 -9.00 10.35
N ASP A 70 -7.65 -10.21 10.05
CA ASP A 70 -6.95 -11.45 10.43
C ASP A 70 -5.63 -11.55 9.65
N SER A 71 -4.65 -12.26 10.23
CA SER A 71 -3.37 -12.47 9.56
C SER A 71 -3.55 -13.29 8.27
N PRO A 72 -3.18 -12.78 7.10
CA PRO A 72 -3.34 -13.47 5.84
C PRO A 72 -2.40 -14.67 5.75
N VAL A 73 -2.84 -15.72 5.07
CA VAL A 73 -2.03 -16.90 4.81
C VAL A 73 -1.81 -17.05 3.31
N GLY A 74 -0.56 -16.97 2.88
CA GLY A 74 -0.17 -17.10 1.49
C GLY A 74 0.13 -15.77 0.80
N GLU A 75 0.86 -15.84 -0.31
CA GLU A 75 1.41 -14.68 -1.01
C GLU A 75 0.32 -13.72 -1.51
N LEU A 76 -0.64 -14.22 -2.27
CA LEU A 76 -1.72 -13.40 -2.83
C LEU A 76 -2.59 -12.77 -1.73
N ALA A 77 -2.93 -13.53 -0.69
CA ALA A 77 -3.71 -13.02 0.44
C ALA A 77 -2.97 -11.89 1.16
N THR A 78 -1.65 -12.03 1.36
CA THR A 78 -0.81 -10.98 1.95
C THR A 78 -0.78 -9.72 1.08
N ILE A 79 -0.57 -9.86 -0.22
CA ILE A 79 -0.57 -8.73 -1.17
C ILE A 79 -1.90 -7.99 -1.14
N ARG A 80 -3.03 -8.72 -1.19
CA ARG A 80 -4.39 -8.15 -1.13
C ARG A 80 -4.64 -7.38 0.15
N GLU A 81 -4.20 -7.91 1.29
CA GLU A 81 -4.35 -7.25 2.58
C GLU A 81 -3.59 -5.92 2.62
N TYR A 82 -2.30 -5.91 2.22
CA TYR A 82 -1.52 -4.68 2.17
C TYR A 82 -2.17 -3.64 1.25
N LEU A 83 -2.61 -4.05 0.07
CA LEU A 83 -3.27 -3.16 -0.88
C LEU A 83 -4.58 -2.60 -0.29
N SER A 84 -5.41 -3.44 0.32
CA SER A 84 -6.64 -3.02 0.99
C SER A 84 -6.37 -2.03 2.12
N ASN A 85 -5.38 -2.29 2.98
CA ASN A 85 -5.02 -1.42 4.09
C ASN A 85 -4.54 -0.05 3.63
N TYR A 86 -3.75 0.03 2.55
CA TYR A 86 -3.31 1.32 2.00
C TYR A 86 -4.46 2.09 1.32
N ARG A 87 -5.38 1.40 0.64
CA ARG A 87 -6.60 2.01 0.09
C ARG A 87 -7.44 2.63 1.20
N LEU A 88 -7.67 1.90 2.29
CA LEU A 88 -8.36 2.41 3.47
C LEU A 88 -7.61 3.60 4.08
N THR A 89 -6.29 3.51 4.22
CA THR A 89 -5.46 4.60 4.74
C THR A 89 -5.64 5.88 3.93
N LEU A 90 -5.54 5.81 2.60
CA LEU A 90 -5.75 7.00 1.75
C LEU A 90 -7.15 7.59 1.94
N GLY A 91 -8.18 6.75 2.02
CA GLY A 91 -9.55 7.19 2.31
C GLY A 91 -9.66 7.93 3.64
N MET A 92 -9.10 7.33 4.70
CA MET A 92 -9.08 7.92 6.05
C MET A 92 -8.37 9.29 6.09
N LYS A 93 -7.29 9.46 5.30
CA LYS A 93 -6.59 10.77 5.20
C LYS A 93 -7.44 11.86 4.54
N CYS A 94 -8.50 11.49 3.84
CA CYS A 94 -9.42 12.43 3.18
C CYS A 94 -10.73 12.67 3.96
N GLU A 95 -10.98 11.92 5.05
CA GLU A 95 -12.22 12.05 5.84
C GLU A 95 -12.36 13.42 6.51
N ASP A 96 -13.61 13.88 6.64
CA ASP A 96 -14.01 15.09 7.37
C ASP A 96 -13.38 16.39 6.83
N LEU A 97 -12.98 16.43 5.56
CA LEU A 97 -12.43 17.61 4.89
C LEU A 97 -13.42 18.20 3.89
N SER A 98 -13.46 19.54 3.83
CA SER A 98 -14.23 20.26 2.80
C SER A 98 -13.57 20.12 1.42
N PRO A 99 -14.31 20.40 0.32
CA PRO A 99 -13.74 20.45 -1.02
C PRO A 99 -12.51 21.38 -1.15
N GLU A 100 -12.51 22.51 -0.46
CA GLU A 100 -11.40 23.46 -0.41
C GLU A 100 -10.18 22.86 0.28
N GLN A 101 -10.38 22.19 1.39
CA GLN A 101 -9.32 21.50 2.12
C GLN A 101 -8.73 20.35 1.30
N LEU A 102 -9.58 19.53 0.66
CA LEU A 102 -9.15 18.43 -0.20
C LEU A 102 -8.33 18.90 -1.41
N ALA A 103 -8.69 20.06 -2.03
CA ALA A 103 -7.98 20.62 -3.15
C ALA A 103 -6.77 21.50 -2.76
N THR A 104 -6.54 21.74 -1.46
CA THR A 104 -5.44 22.61 -1.00
C THR A 104 -4.08 21.96 -1.26
N ARG A 105 -3.17 22.69 -1.94
CA ARG A 105 -1.76 22.36 -2.12
C ARG A 105 -0.97 22.85 -0.89
N SER A 106 -1.06 22.07 0.20
CA SER A 106 -0.66 22.50 1.55
C SER A 106 0.84 22.39 1.85
N VAL A 107 1.63 21.78 0.96
CA VAL A 107 3.09 21.57 1.15
C VAL A 107 3.88 22.23 0.02
N PRO A 108 4.07 23.57 0.02
CA PRO A 108 4.84 24.26 -1.01
C PRO A 108 6.33 23.82 -1.05
N PRO A 109 6.98 23.73 -2.21
CA PRO A 109 6.46 24.07 -3.56
C PRO A 109 5.74 22.92 -4.27
N SER A 110 5.35 21.86 -3.56
CA SER A 110 4.64 20.72 -4.14
C SER A 110 3.29 21.16 -4.73
N THR A 111 2.92 20.58 -5.87
CA THR A 111 1.60 20.75 -6.51
C THR A 111 0.58 19.71 -6.05
N LEU A 112 0.97 18.78 -5.17
CA LEU A 112 0.09 17.73 -4.65
C LEU A 112 -1.01 18.29 -3.75
N SER A 113 -2.20 17.72 -3.87
CA SER A 113 -3.32 17.88 -2.95
C SER A 113 -3.95 16.52 -2.65
N LEU A 114 -4.72 16.38 -1.57
CA LEU A 114 -5.40 15.12 -1.25
C LEU A 114 -6.36 14.71 -2.36
N LEU A 115 -7.13 15.65 -2.92
CA LEU A 115 -8.02 15.40 -4.06
C LEU A 115 -7.24 14.94 -5.30
N GLY A 116 -6.09 15.55 -5.57
CA GLY A 116 -5.20 15.15 -6.67
C GLY A 116 -4.70 13.71 -6.46
N LEU A 117 -4.34 13.32 -5.24
CA LEU A 117 -3.94 11.95 -4.92
C LEU A 117 -5.07 10.94 -5.14
N VAL A 118 -6.32 11.27 -4.78
CA VAL A 118 -7.49 10.38 -5.04
C VAL A 118 -7.71 10.19 -6.54
N ARG A 119 -7.65 11.27 -7.34
CA ARG A 119 -7.76 11.23 -8.80
C ARG A 119 -6.63 10.41 -9.43
N HIS A 120 -5.40 10.66 -8.96
CA HIS A 120 -4.22 9.92 -9.40
C HIS A 120 -4.35 8.42 -9.11
N MET A 121 -4.74 8.05 -7.89
CA MET A 121 -4.89 6.63 -7.55
C MET A 121 -6.05 5.95 -8.28
N ALA A 122 -7.13 6.67 -8.64
CA ALA A 122 -8.15 6.15 -9.56
C ALA A 122 -7.55 5.84 -10.94
N ARG A 123 -6.71 6.73 -11.49
CA ARG A 123 -6.00 6.53 -12.75
C ARG A 123 -4.99 5.38 -12.68
N VAL A 124 -4.26 5.26 -11.58
CA VAL A 124 -3.28 4.18 -11.34
C VAL A 124 -3.99 2.82 -11.29
N GLU A 125 -5.04 2.66 -10.47
CA GLU A 125 -5.87 1.45 -10.42
C GLU A 125 -6.38 1.07 -11.80
N HIS A 126 -6.98 2.03 -12.53
CA HIS A 126 -7.49 1.81 -13.88
C HIS A 126 -6.42 1.32 -14.85
N ASN A 127 -5.25 2.00 -14.88
CA ASN A 127 -4.17 1.67 -15.80
C ASN A 127 -3.59 0.27 -15.52
N TRP A 128 -3.41 -0.09 -14.25
CA TRP A 128 -2.78 -1.36 -13.91
C TRP A 128 -3.76 -2.52 -13.93
N PHE A 129 -4.94 -2.39 -13.31
CA PHE A 129 -5.89 -3.51 -13.27
C PHE A 129 -6.66 -3.68 -14.57
N GLN A 130 -7.29 -2.64 -15.10
CA GLN A 130 -8.10 -2.80 -16.31
C GLN A 130 -7.25 -2.86 -17.57
N ARG A 131 -6.36 -1.88 -17.75
CA ARG A 131 -5.65 -1.73 -19.03
C ARG A 131 -4.46 -2.70 -19.19
N SER A 132 -3.78 -3.05 -18.10
CA SER A 132 -2.63 -3.98 -18.13
C SER A 132 -3.02 -5.41 -17.75
N LEU A 133 -3.49 -5.65 -16.52
CA LEU A 133 -3.77 -7.01 -16.04
C LEU A 133 -4.93 -7.68 -16.79
N GLN A 134 -5.99 -6.92 -17.13
CA GLN A 134 -7.14 -7.42 -17.90
C GLN A 134 -6.99 -7.20 -19.41
N GLY A 135 -5.98 -6.45 -19.86
CA GLY A 135 -5.67 -6.22 -21.26
C GLY A 135 -6.60 -5.25 -22.01
N HIS A 136 -7.47 -4.51 -21.32
CA HIS A 136 -8.43 -3.55 -21.89
C HIS A 136 -7.76 -2.23 -22.30
N ARG A 137 -6.76 -2.28 -23.16
CA ARG A 137 -5.92 -1.13 -23.56
C ARG A 137 -6.67 -0.06 -24.32
N GLU A 138 -7.77 -0.42 -24.99
CA GLU A 138 -8.65 0.45 -25.74
C GLU A 138 -9.50 1.39 -24.86
N VAL A 139 -9.69 1.05 -23.56
CA VAL A 139 -10.47 1.88 -22.64
C VAL A 139 -9.74 3.21 -22.42
N PRO A 140 -10.41 4.37 -22.54
CA PRO A 140 -9.80 5.67 -22.31
C PRO A 140 -9.19 5.80 -20.92
N ARG A 141 -8.06 6.49 -20.81
CA ARG A 141 -7.42 6.77 -19.52
C ARG A 141 -8.29 7.69 -18.68
N LEU A 142 -8.37 7.42 -17.37
CA LEU A 142 -9.04 8.33 -16.42
C LEU A 142 -8.15 9.54 -16.13
N PHE A 143 -8.79 10.70 -15.97
CA PHE A 143 -8.15 11.94 -15.54
C PHE A 143 -6.86 12.25 -16.32
N TRP A 144 -6.93 12.10 -17.65
CA TRP A 144 -5.82 12.30 -18.56
C TRP A 144 -6.32 12.90 -19.87
N SER A 145 -5.51 13.76 -20.49
CA SER A 145 -5.72 14.23 -21.86
C SER A 145 -4.40 14.28 -22.63
N PRO A 146 -4.44 14.32 -23.96
CA PRO A 146 -3.23 14.52 -24.78
C PRO A 146 -2.52 15.85 -24.53
N ASP A 147 -3.25 16.84 -24.02
CA ASP A 147 -2.77 18.20 -23.79
C ASP A 147 -2.29 18.41 -22.34
N ASP A 148 -2.59 17.48 -21.45
CA ASP A 148 -2.27 17.56 -20.02
C ASP A 148 -2.07 16.15 -19.43
N ASP A 149 -0.81 15.77 -19.27
CA ASP A 149 -0.43 14.48 -18.69
C ASP A 149 -0.70 14.42 -17.19
N ASP A 150 -0.75 15.56 -16.51
CA ASP A 150 -0.93 15.71 -15.06
C ASP A 150 -2.37 16.15 -14.69
N LEU A 151 -3.34 15.96 -15.59
CA LEU A 151 -4.75 16.33 -15.41
C LEU A 151 -5.39 15.71 -14.15
N ASP A 152 -4.89 14.58 -13.68
CA ASP A 152 -5.27 13.99 -12.39
C ASP A 152 -4.97 14.95 -11.22
N PHE A 153 -3.81 15.63 -11.22
CA PHE A 153 -3.43 16.62 -10.21
C PHE A 153 -3.95 18.02 -10.55
N ASP A 154 -3.78 18.47 -11.78
CA ASP A 154 -4.15 19.84 -12.18
C ASP A 154 -5.66 20.06 -12.27
N GLY A 155 -6.43 19.01 -12.56
CA GLY A 155 -7.89 19.03 -12.50
C GLY A 155 -8.48 18.90 -11.09
N ALA A 156 -7.66 18.84 -10.03
CA ALA A 156 -8.12 18.70 -8.64
C ALA A 156 -8.53 20.08 -8.07
N VAL A 157 -9.72 20.55 -8.45
CA VAL A 157 -10.25 21.87 -8.03
C VAL A 157 -11.29 21.73 -6.91
N ALA A 158 -11.47 22.82 -6.14
CA ALA A 158 -12.38 22.89 -4.99
C ALA A 158 -13.86 22.99 -5.41
N ASP A 159 -14.33 21.98 -6.09
CA ASP A 159 -15.73 21.85 -6.55
C ASP A 159 -16.31 20.54 -6.00
N PRO A 160 -17.46 20.57 -5.29
CA PRO A 160 -18.11 19.36 -4.76
C PRO A 160 -18.34 18.28 -5.81
N THR A 161 -18.67 18.66 -7.06
CA THR A 161 -18.91 17.72 -8.17
C THR A 161 -17.60 17.00 -8.55
N VAL A 162 -16.48 17.74 -8.62
CA VAL A 162 -15.16 17.16 -8.92
C VAL A 162 -14.70 16.22 -7.79
N VAL A 163 -15.00 16.56 -6.53
CA VAL A 163 -14.73 15.70 -5.38
C VAL A 163 -15.54 14.40 -5.49
N GLU A 164 -16.86 14.51 -5.72
CA GLU A 164 -17.74 13.35 -5.86
C GLU A 164 -17.29 12.44 -7.01
N GLU A 165 -16.98 13.01 -8.18
CA GLU A 165 -16.47 12.27 -9.34
C GLU A 165 -15.17 11.53 -9.01
N ALA A 166 -14.20 12.20 -8.35
CA ALA A 166 -12.93 11.60 -7.99
C ALA A 166 -13.08 10.37 -7.09
N PHE A 167 -13.87 10.50 -6.01
CA PHE A 167 -14.11 9.40 -5.09
C PHE A 167 -14.96 8.28 -5.70
N ALA A 168 -15.94 8.62 -6.53
CA ALA A 168 -16.75 7.62 -7.24
C ALA A 168 -15.88 6.82 -8.23
N ALA A 169 -15.05 7.51 -9.02
CA ALA A 169 -14.12 6.88 -9.94
C ALA A 169 -13.14 5.96 -9.20
N TRP A 170 -12.50 6.45 -8.15
CA TRP A 170 -11.55 5.66 -7.37
C TRP A 170 -12.19 4.40 -6.78
N LYS A 171 -13.37 4.52 -6.13
CA LYS A 171 -14.10 3.39 -5.59
C LYS A 171 -14.49 2.38 -6.66
N ALA A 172 -14.93 2.83 -7.83
CA ALA A 172 -15.29 1.96 -8.93
C ALA A 172 -14.09 1.14 -9.43
N GLN A 173 -12.89 1.76 -9.49
CA GLN A 173 -11.67 1.04 -9.88
C GLN A 173 -11.24 0.01 -8.83
N ILE A 174 -11.36 0.32 -7.54
CA ILE A 174 -11.09 -0.63 -6.44
C ILE A 174 -12.01 -1.84 -6.55
N VAL A 175 -13.33 -1.62 -6.74
CA VAL A 175 -14.29 -2.72 -6.91
C VAL A 175 -13.92 -3.60 -8.10
N ALA A 176 -13.63 -3.01 -9.25
CA ALA A 176 -13.25 -3.77 -10.44
C ALA A 176 -11.92 -4.55 -10.26
N ALA A 177 -10.97 -3.97 -9.52
CA ALA A 177 -9.72 -4.64 -9.17
C ALA A 177 -9.94 -5.84 -8.23
N ASP A 178 -10.78 -5.67 -7.21
CA ASP A 178 -11.08 -6.72 -6.24
C ASP A 178 -11.87 -7.86 -6.89
N GLU A 179 -12.84 -7.57 -7.77
CA GLU A 179 -13.54 -8.58 -8.56
C GLU A 179 -12.57 -9.40 -9.44
N TRP A 180 -11.58 -8.74 -10.05
CA TRP A 180 -10.56 -9.46 -10.81
C TRP A 180 -9.67 -10.31 -9.88
N LEU A 181 -9.27 -9.81 -8.72
CA LEU A 181 -8.45 -10.51 -7.74
C LEU A 181 -9.18 -11.70 -7.09
N ASP A 182 -10.51 -11.75 -7.13
CA ASP A 182 -11.32 -12.90 -6.68
C ASP A 182 -11.30 -14.06 -7.67
N GLY A 183 -10.82 -13.82 -8.89
CA GLY A 183 -10.63 -14.84 -9.91
C GLY A 183 -9.38 -15.71 -9.71
N PRO A 184 -9.13 -16.62 -10.66
CA PRO A 184 -7.91 -17.42 -10.66
C PRO A 184 -6.71 -16.56 -11.06
N ILE A 185 -5.84 -16.23 -10.10
CA ILE A 185 -4.66 -15.40 -10.31
C ILE A 185 -3.40 -16.27 -10.39
N GLU A 186 -2.69 -16.17 -11.51
CA GLU A 186 -1.37 -16.73 -11.71
C GLU A 186 -0.31 -15.62 -11.55
N LEU A 187 0.32 -15.53 -10.38
CA LEU A 187 1.28 -14.47 -10.05
C LEU A 187 2.50 -14.42 -10.97
N GLY A 188 2.85 -15.55 -11.60
CA GLY A 188 3.95 -15.65 -12.56
C GLY A 188 3.57 -15.36 -14.01
N ALA A 189 2.28 -15.16 -14.31
CA ALA A 189 1.85 -14.81 -15.66
C ALA A 189 2.42 -13.44 -16.07
N VAL A 190 2.79 -13.33 -17.36
CA VAL A 190 3.38 -12.11 -17.93
C VAL A 190 2.31 -11.36 -18.73
N VAL A 191 2.22 -10.07 -18.49
CA VAL A 191 1.33 -9.13 -19.17
C VAL A 191 2.12 -7.91 -19.64
N LEU A 192 1.51 -7.09 -20.49
CA LEU A 192 2.15 -5.85 -20.96
C LEU A 192 1.79 -4.68 -20.03
N THR A 193 2.80 -3.94 -19.59
CA THR A 193 2.65 -2.67 -18.87
C THR A 193 1.97 -1.60 -19.72
N PRO A 194 1.55 -0.45 -19.15
CA PRO A 194 1.04 0.68 -19.94
C PRO A 194 2.03 1.18 -20.99
N GLN A 195 3.34 1.01 -20.76
CA GLN A 195 4.42 1.38 -21.69
C GLN A 195 4.66 0.31 -22.78
N GLY A 196 4.08 -0.89 -22.64
CA GLY A 196 4.24 -1.98 -23.58
C GLY A 196 5.40 -2.91 -23.27
N GLU A 197 5.94 -2.85 -22.06
CA GLU A 197 6.99 -3.74 -21.57
C GLU A 197 6.37 -4.97 -20.88
N ASP A 198 7.10 -6.06 -20.84
CA ASP A 198 6.69 -7.28 -20.13
C ASP A 198 6.87 -7.11 -18.61
N ALA A 199 5.83 -7.45 -17.85
CA ALA A 199 5.89 -7.54 -16.39
C ALA A 199 5.08 -8.72 -15.88
N SER A 200 5.50 -9.32 -14.77
CA SER A 200 4.70 -10.35 -14.12
C SER A 200 3.52 -9.74 -13.36
N VAL A 201 2.44 -10.51 -13.21
CA VAL A 201 1.30 -10.11 -12.35
C VAL A 201 1.79 -9.75 -10.95
N ARG A 202 2.73 -10.54 -10.39
CA ARG A 202 3.34 -10.26 -9.09
C ARG A 202 3.99 -8.88 -9.03
N ASP A 203 4.82 -8.53 -10.03
CA ASP A 203 5.51 -7.24 -10.07
C ASP A 203 4.52 -6.09 -10.08
N ILE A 204 3.44 -6.20 -10.87
CA ILE A 204 2.39 -5.19 -10.93
C ILE A 204 1.68 -5.05 -9.59
N LEU A 205 1.33 -6.15 -8.91
CA LEU A 205 0.66 -6.09 -7.62
C LEU A 205 1.56 -5.50 -6.52
N ILE A 206 2.87 -5.79 -6.55
CA ILE A 206 3.85 -5.16 -5.65
C ILE A 206 3.98 -3.66 -5.98
N HIS A 207 4.05 -3.31 -7.26
CA HIS A 207 4.07 -1.91 -7.70
C HIS A 207 2.83 -1.13 -7.23
N MET A 208 1.66 -1.74 -7.24
CA MET A 208 0.45 -1.13 -6.69
C MET A 208 0.57 -0.82 -5.19
N ILE A 209 1.22 -1.70 -4.42
CA ILE A 209 1.51 -1.43 -3.00
C ILE A 209 2.51 -0.28 -2.87
N GLU A 210 3.56 -0.22 -3.71
CA GLU A 210 4.54 0.89 -3.71
C GLU A 210 3.89 2.23 -4.00
N GLU A 211 2.99 2.29 -4.99
CA GLU A 211 2.25 3.50 -5.36
C GLU A 211 1.43 4.00 -4.17
N TYR A 212 0.60 3.13 -3.58
CA TYR A 212 -0.19 3.51 -2.42
C TYR A 212 0.67 3.88 -1.21
N ALA A 213 1.72 3.13 -0.89
CA ALA A 213 2.59 3.41 0.24
C ALA A 213 3.25 4.78 0.12
N ARG A 214 3.76 5.12 -1.08
CA ARG A 214 4.33 6.42 -1.40
C ARG A 214 3.31 7.54 -1.23
N HIS A 215 2.12 7.37 -1.81
CA HIS A 215 1.09 8.39 -1.80
C HIS A 215 0.38 8.54 -0.45
N CYS A 216 0.31 7.51 0.37
CA CYS A 216 -0.11 7.63 1.76
C CYS A 216 0.87 8.50 2.57
N GLY A 217 2.19 8.33 2.38
CA GLY A 217 3.18 9.22 2.99
C GLY A 217 3.07 10.68 2.54
N HIS A 218 2.72 10.94 1.27
CA HIS A 218 2.40 12.29 0.80
C HIS A 218 1.12 12.82 1.48
N ALA A 219 0.08 11.97 1.58
CA ALA A 219 -1.18 12.33 2.22
C ALA A 219 -1.02 12.65 3.72
N ASP A 220 -0.09 11.98 4.42
CA ASP A 220 0.25 12.29 5.81
C ASP A 220 0.70 13.74 5.97
N LEU A 221 1.67 14.17 5.16
CA LEU A 221 2.20 15.53 5.21
C LEU A 221 1.16 16.58 4.78
N LEU A 222 0.39 16.28 3.72
CA LEU A 222 -0.69 17.15 3.26
C LEU A 222 -1.73 17.35 4.35
N ARG A 223 -2.17 16.27 5.00
CA ARG A 223 -3.16 16.30 6.06
C ARG A 223 -2.68 17.07 7.29
N GLU A 224 -1.47 16.81 7.73
CA GLU A 224 -0.86 17.54 8.86
C GLU A 224 -0.83 19.05 8.59
N CYS A 225 -0.48 19.48 7.36
CA CYS A 225 -0.45 20.89 7.00
C CYS A 225 -1.85 21.52 6.84
N ILE A 226 -2.92 20.72 6.58
CA ILE A 226 -4.29 21.21 6.43
C ILE A 226 -4.95 21.47 7.78
N ASP A 227 -4.87 20.53 8.72
CA ASP A 227 -5.62 20.61 9.98
C ASP A 227 -4.83 20.13 11.22
N GLY A 228 -3.56 19.80 11.06
CA GLY A 228 -2.68 19.35 12.15
C GLY A 228 -2.90 17.91 12.57
N ARG A 229 -3.78 17.14 11.90
CA ARG A 229 -4.03 15.74 12.24
C ARG A 229 -2.90 14.85 11.76
N THR A 230 -2.26 14.15 12.70
CA THR A 230 -1.16 13.22 12.47
C THR A 230 -1.56 11.80 12.84
N GLY A 231 -0.78 10.80 12.41
CA GLY A 231 -0.99 9.38 12.70
C GLY A 231 -1.02 8.54 11.42
N PHE A 232 -1.01 7.24 11.62
CA PHE A 232 -1.01 6.25 10.54
C PHE A 232 -2.39 5.67 10.32
#